data_a75341de1e55acfefa3870628726754a
#
_entry.id   a75341de1e55acfefa3870628726754a
#
_cell.length_a   1.000
_cell.length_b   1.000
_cell.length_c   1.000
_cell.angle_alpha   90.00
_cell.angle_beta   90.00
_cell.angle_gamma   90.00
#
_symmetry.space_group_name_H-M   'P 1'
#
loop_
_entity.id
_entity.type
_entity.pdbx_description
1 polymer ?
#
loop_
_entity_poly.entity_id
_entity_poly.type
_entity_poly.pdbx_seq_one_letter_code
_entity_poly.pdbx_strand_id
1 'polypeptide(L)'
;QHAPEGQVIEGRYRVVSRIADGGMATVYQAVDERLGRTVAIKIMHTQLAQGPQRDQFVERFHREARSAAAIANPHIVQVYDTGEFDGLDFLVMEYVHGVNLRYEMNQQVTFSVRETLRIVGETLDGLASAHRAGVVHRDIKPENILLNDRGHVQITDFGLAKAVSQATLSSTGMLLGTAAYLAPEMIQHNQATPQGDLYSVGIMAWEMLAGKVPFTADNPVTLVFKHVHEDVPDITTACPGINAGVAAFLARLTARAVEDRPQDA
;
A
#
# COMPACT_ATOMS: atom_id res chain seq x y z
N GLN A 1 -8.74 -15.35 -14.96
CA GLN A 1 -10.17 -15.17 -15.19
C GLN A 1 -10.54 -13.69 -14.99
N HIS A 2 -11.27 -13.15 -15.92
CA HIS A 2 -11.66 -11.76 -15.92
C HIS A 2 -13.17 -11.63 -15.99
N ALA A 3 -13.74 -10.68 -15.27
CA ALA A 3 -15.15 -10.36 -15.43
C ALA A 3 -15.32 -9.59 -16.75
N PRO A 4 -16.16 -10.06 -17.69
CA PRO A 4 -16.38 -9.34 -18.92
C PRO A 4 -17.08 -8.01 -18.68
N GLU A 5 -16.80 -7.03 -19.53
CA GLU A 5 -17.52 -5.77 -19.53
C GLU A 5 -19.02 -6.00 -19.67
N GLY A 6 -19.82 -5.25 -18.94
CA GLY A 6 -21.27 -5.36 -18.94
C GLY A 6 -21.82 -6.41 -17.98
N GLN A 7 -20.97 -7.27 -17.42
CA GLN A 7 -21.42 -8.25 -16.44
C GLN A 7 -21.79 -7.57 -15.11
N VAL A 8 -22.87 -8.08 -14.48
CA VAL A 8 -23.34 -7.53 -13.21
C VAL A 8 -22.94 -8.47 -12.07
N ILE A 9 -22.18 -7.99 -11.12
CA ILE A 9 -21.71 -8.72 -9.95
C ILE A 9 -22.73 -8.56 -8.83
N GLU A 10 -23.21 -9.68 -8.27
CA GLU A 10 -24.22 -9.75 -7.21
C GLU A 10 -25.50 -8.96 -7.52
N GLY A 11 -25.85 -8.84 -8.82
CA GLY A 11 -27.04 -8.11 -9.23
C GLY A 11 -26.99 -6.61 -8.94
N ARG A 12 -25.82 -6.07 -8.64
CA ARG A 12 -25.67 -4.69 -8.22
C ARG A 12 -24.59 -3.91 -8.95
N TYR A 13 -23.43 -4.51 -9.17
CA TYR A 13 -22.26 -3.81 -9.71
C TYR A 13 -22.04 -4.19 -11.17
N ARG A 14 -22.31 -3.26 -12.09
CA ARG A 14 -22.11 -3.50 -13.51
C ARG A 14 -20.70 -3.09 -13.90
N VAL A 15 -19.91 -4.05 -14.37
CA VAL A 15 -18.53 -3.84 -14.77
C VAL A 15 -18.48 -2.99 -16.04
N VAL A 16 -17.71 -1.92 -16.02
CA VAL A 16 -17.54 -1.00 -17.15
C VAL A 16 -16.26 -1.29 -17.89
N SER A 17 -15.12 -1.39 -17.18
CA SER A 17 -13.83 -1.62 -17.81
C SER A 17 -12.84 -2.18 -16.80
N ARG A 18 -11.79 -2.82 -17.30
CA ARG A 18 -10.66 -3.24 -16.48
C ARG A 18 -9.69 -2.05 -16.33
N ILE A 19 -9.33 -1.73 -15.08
CA ILE A 19 -8.43 -0.62 -14.77
C ILE A 19 -6.99 -1.10 -14.65
N ALA A 20 -6.78 -2.20 -13.92
CA ALA A 20 -5.44 -2.69 -13.63
C ALA A 20 -5.47 -4.20 -13.42
N ASP A 21 -4.36 -4.85 -13.75
CA ASP A 21 -4.19 -6.30 -13.58
C ASP A 21 -2.84 -6.53 -12.91
N GLY A 22 -2.88 -7.07 -11.70
CA GLY A 22 -1.70 -7.40 -10.93
C GLY A 22 -1.61 -8.89 -10.68
N GLY A 23 -0.51 -9.32 -10.02
CA GLY A 23 -0.29 -10.74 -9.71
C GLY A 23 -1.31 -11.34 -8.75
N MET A 24 -1.97 -10.52 -7.93
CA MET A 24 -2.84 -10.97 -6.85
C MET A 24 -4.31 -10.65 -7.08
N ALA A 25 -4.61 -9.66 -7.88
CA ALA A 25 -5.97 -9.19 -8.09
C ALA A 25 -6.08 -8.42 -9.40
N THR A 26 -7.30 -8.33 -9.92
CA THR A 26 -7.65 -7.47 -11.04
C THR A 26 -8.62 -6.41 -10.54
N VAL A 27 -8.41 -5.16 -10.94
CA VAL A 27 -9.26 -4.03 -10.54
C VAL A 27 -10.10 -3.60 -11.73
N TYR A 28 -11.40 -3.44 -11.49
CA TYR A 28 -12.37 -3.01 -12.49
C TYR A 28 -13.04 -1.71 -12.07
N GLN A 29 -13.33 -0.87 -13.04
CA GLN A 29 -14.30 0.21 -12.87
C GLN A 29 -15.69 -0.38 -13.04
N ALA A 30 -16.62 -0.04 -12.14
CA ALA A 30 -17.98 -0.53 -12.19
C ALA A 30 -18.95 0.57 -11.77
N VAL A 31 -20.23 0.37 -12.04
CA VAL A 31 -21.31 1.24 -11.58
C VAL A 31 -22.13 0.47 -10.56
N ASP A 32 -22.28 1.04 -9.38
CA ASP A 32 -23.23 0.57 -8.38
C ASP A 32 -24.62 1.01 -8.83
N GLU A 33 -25.39 0.09 -9.41
CA GLU A 33 -26.70 0.42 -9.97
C GLU A 33 -27.75 0.75 -8.89
N ARG A 34 -27.50 0.30 -7.65
CA ARG A 34 -28.41 0.61 -6.54
C ARG A 34 -28.24 2.06 -6.05
N LEU A 35 -27.02 2.54 -5.96
CA LEU A 35 -26.71 3.89 -5.48
C LEU A 35 -26.39 4.87 -6.61
N GLY A 36 -26.25 4.40 -7.83
CA GLY A 36 -26.00 5.24 -9.00
C GLY A 36 -24.66 5.92 -9.00
N ARG A 37 -23.61 5.24 -8.51
CA ARG A 37 -22.26 5.82 -8.44
C ARG A 37 -21.20 4.87 -9.02
N THR A 38 -20.12 5.47 -9.50
CA THR A 38 -18.96 4.72 -9.96
C THR A 38 -18.16 4.19 -8.76
N VAL A 39 -17.72 2.94 -8.85
CA VAL A 39 -16.91 2.28 -7.83
C VAL A 39 -15.74 1.56 -8.48
N ALA A 40 -14.76 1.19 -7.70
CA ALA A 40 -13.70 0.28 -8.09
C ALA A 40 -13.95 -1.08 -7.44
N ILE A 41 -13.82 -2.16 -8.21
CA ILE A 41 -13.96 -3.51 -7.68
C ILE A 41 -12.65 -4.25 -7.89
N LYS A 42 -12.11 -4.77 -6.79
CA LYS A 42 -10.91 -5.57 -6.80
C LYS A 42 -11.29 -7.03 -6.61
N ILE A 43 -11.05 -7.85 -7.63
CA ILE A 43 -11.35 -9.29 -7.60
C ILE A 43 -10.04 -10.04 -7.38
N MET A 44 -9.98 -10.81 -6.31
CA MET A 44 -8.78 -11.57 -5.94
C MET A 44 -8.64 -12.79 -6.83
N HIS A 45 -7.40 -13.13 -7.20
CA HIS A 45 -7.12 -14.32 -8.00
C HIS A 45 -7.20 -15.58 -7.15
N THR A 46 -7.77 -16.66 -7.69
CA THR A 46 -8.01 -17.92 -6.96
C THR A 46 -6.74 -18.62 -6.51
N GLN A 47 -5.64 -18.42 -7.21
CA GLN A 47 -4.39 -19.14 -6.91
C GLN A 47 -3.72 -18.72 -5.61
N LEU A 48 -4.24 -17.69 -4.93
CA LEU A 48 -3.67 -17.20 -3.68
C LEU A 48 -4.18 -17.95 -2.45
N ALA A 49 -5.25 -18.72 -2.57
CA ALA A 49 -5.83 -19.48 -1.46
C ALA A 49 -6.45 -20.77 -1.98
N GLN A 50 -5.73 -21.87 -1.82
CA GLN A 50 -6.21 -23.19 -2.19
C GLN A 50 -6.01 -24.17 -1.04
N GLY A 51 -6.86 -25.22 -1.01
CA GLY A 51 -6.74 -26.29 -0.03
C GLY A 51 -7.42 -25.99 1.30
N PRO A 52 -7.03 -26.71 2.38
CA PRO A 52 -7.72 -26.64 3.67
C PRO A 52 -7.65 -25.27 4.36
N GLN A 53 -6.74 -24.43 3.94
CA GLN A 53 -6.55 -23.10 4.55
C GLN A 53 -7.43 -22.01 3.89
N ARG A 54 -8.20 -22.38 2.85
CA ARG A 54 -9.02 -21.42 2.13
C ARG A 54 -10.06 -20.73 3.02
N ASP A 55 -10.73 -21.48 3.88
CA ASP A 55 -11.77 -20.93 4.75
C ASP A 55 -11.20 -19.87 5.70
N GLN A 56 -10.01 -20.12 6.24
CA GLN A 56 -9.32 -19.16 7.11
C GLN A 56 -8.89 -17.91 6.34
N PHE A 57 -8.42 -18.09 5.12
CA PHE A 57 -8.04 -16.97 4.25
C PHE A 57 -9.26 -16.09 3.94
N VAL A 58 -10.35 -16.69 3.53
CA VAL A 58 -11.59 -15.97 3.18
C VAL A 58 -12.12 -15.21 4.39
N GLU A 59 -12.18 -15.85 5.55
CA GLU A 59 -12.64 -15.20 6.78
C GLU A 59 -11.74 -14.01 7.14
N ARG A 60 -10.43 -14.18 7.04
CA ARG A 60 -9.48 -13.11 7.34
C ARG A 60 -9.61 -11.96 6.34
N PHE A 61 -9.75 -12.27 5.06
CA PHE A 61 -9.95 -11.28 4.00
C PHE A 61 -11.18 -10.40 4.30
N HIS A 62 -12.32 -11.02 4.59
CA HIS A 62 -13.55 -10.27 4.86
C HIS A 62 -13.48 -9.50 6.17
N ARG A 63 -12.82 -10.04 7.19
CA ARG A 63 -12.64 -9.35 8.47
C ARG A 63 -11.75 -8.11 8.31
N GLU A 64 -10.64 -8.23 7.58
CA GLU A 64 -9.76 -7.08 7.29
C GLU A 64 -10.49 -6.03 6.45
N ALA A 65 -11.31 -6.47 5.50
CA ALA A 65 -12.12 -5.55 4.70
C ALA A 65 -13.11 -4.78 5.57
N ARG A 66 -13.77 -5.44 6.53
CA ARG A 66 -14.68 -4.77 7.46
C ARG A 66 -13.94 -3.77 8.35
N SER A 67 -12.75 -4.11 8.81
CA SER A 67 -11.93 -3.19 9.60
C SER A 67 -11.54 -1.96 8.79
N ALA A 68 -11.13 -2.15 7.54
CA ALA A 68 -10.80 -1.04 6.65
C ALA A 68 -12.04 -0.18 6.34
N ALA A 69 -13.20 -0.81 6.16
CA ALA A 69 -14.44 -0.09 5.87
C ALA A 69 -14.88 0.81 7.02
N ALA A 70 -14.48 0.50 8.24
CA ALA A 70 -14.81 1.31 9.42
C ALA A 70 -13.97 2.58 9.55
N ILE A 71 -12.89 2.72 8.77
CA ILE A 71 -12.02 3.88 8.84
C ILE A 71 -12.54 4.97 7.89
N ALA A 72 -12.85 6.15 8.44
CA ALA A 72 -13.26 7.30 7.66
C ALA A 72 -12.19 8.38 7.75
N ASN A 73 -11.48 8.63 6.64
CA ASN A 73 -10.45 9.66 6.56
C ASN A 73 -10.30 10.08 5.09
N PRO A 74 -10.20 11.39 4.79
CA PRO A 74 -10.09 11.85 3.40
C PRO A 74 -8.84 11.36 2.67
N HIS A 75 -7.83 10.89 3.40
CA HIS A 75 -6.58 10.38 2.83
C HIS A 75 -6.53 8.85 2.78
N ILE A 76 -7.68 8.19 2.91
CA ILE A 76 -7.82 6.75 2.76
C ILE A 76 -8.92 6.47 1.74
N VAL A 77 -8.67 5.58 0.79
CA VAL A 77 -9.70 5.09 -0.12
C VAL A 77 -10.74 4.33 0.70
N GLN A 78 -11.99 4.79 0.62
CA GLN A 78 -13.09 4.18 1.40
C GLN A 78 -13.44 2.81 0.82
N VAL A 79 -13.49 1.80 1.69
CA VAL A 79 -14.02 0.48 1.36
C VAL A 79 -15.52 0.53 1.59
N TYR A 80 -16.30 0.08 0.61
CA TYR A 80 -17.76 0.12 0.67
C TYR A 80 -18.37 -1.23 0.98
N ASP A 81 -17.83 -2.31 0.43
CA ASP A 81 -18.46 -3.62 0.49
C ASP A 81 -17.43 -4.70 0.18
N THR A 82 -17.79 -5.94 0.49
CA THR A 82 -17.01 -7.12 0.14
C THR A 82 -17.99 -8.25 -0.18
N GLY A 83 -17.57 -9.19 -1.00
CA GLY A 83 -18.43 -10.31 -1.38
C GLY A 83 -17.67 -11.38 -2.15
N GLU A 84 -18.42 -12.25 -2.79
CA GLU A 84 -17.90 -13.35 -3.58
C GLU A 84 -18.58 -13.35 -4.96
N PHE A 85 -17.75 -13.53 -5.99
CA PHE A 85 -18.20 -13.61 -7.38
C PHE A 85 -17.50 -14.78 -8.04
N ASP A 86 -18.28 -15.75 -8.53
CA ASP A 86 -17.76 -16.90 -9.27
C ASP A 86 -16.67 -17.66 -8.50
N GLY A 87 -16.84 -17.77 -7.17
CA GLY A 87 -15.87 -18.40 -6.30
C GLY A 87 -14.69 -17.53 -5.95
N LEU A 88 -14.66 -16.28 -6.38
CA LEU A 88 -13.58 -15.33 -6.14
C LEU A 88 -14.03 -14.26 -5.14
N ASP A 89 -13.17 -13.93 -4.21
CA ASP A 89 -13.43 -12.85 -3.26
C ASP A 89 -13.19 -11.50 -3.91
N PHE A 90 -14.03 -10.52 -3.60
CA PHE A 90 -13.87 -9.18 -4.14
C PHE A 90 -14.10 -8.11 -3.08
N LEU A 91 -13.59 -6.94 -3.39
CA LEU A 91 -13.69 -5.75 -2.56
C LEU A 91 -14.24 -4.61 -3.40
N VAL A 92 -15.26 -3.92 -2.90
CA VAL A 92 -15.80 -2.72 -3.53
C VAL A 92 -15.31 -1.50 -2.78
N MET A 93 -14.76 -0.56 -3.52
CA MET A 93 -14.18 0.63 -2.91
C MET A 93 -14.48 1.87 -3.73
N GLU A 94 -14.22 3.00 -3.14
CA GLU A 94 -14.28 4.30 -3.78
C GLU A 94 -13.46 4.30 -5.08
N TYR A 95 -14.03 4.84 -6.15
CA TYR A 95 -13.29 5.06 -7.39
C TYR A 95 -12.56 6.39 -7.28
N VAL A 96 -11.23 6.36 -7.33
CA VAL A 96 -10.40 7.55 -7.23
C VAL A 96 -10.01 8.00 -8.63
N HIS A 97 -10.41 9.21 -9.01
CA HIS A 97 -10.00 9.85 -10.26
C HIS A 97 -8.62 10.44 -10.06
N GLY A 98 -7.60 9.81 -10.65
CA GLY A 98 -6.23 10.27 -10.51
C GLY A 98 -5.24 9.18 -10.90
N VAL A 99 -4.03 9.31 -10.38
CA VAL A 99 -2.92 8.40 -10.66
C VAL A 99 -2.28 7.99 -9.35
N ASN A 100 -1.47 6.91 -9.35
CA ASN A 100 -0.70 6.60 -8.17
C ASN A 100 0.62 7.39 -8.14
N LEU A 101 1.26 7.43 -6.97
CA LEU A 101 2.50 8.17 -6.79
C LEU A 101 3.63 7.62 -7.67
N ARG A 102 3.65 6.31 -7.93
CA ARG A 102 4.63 5.72 -8.82
C ARG A 102 4.58 6.33 -10.22
N TYR A 103 3.37 6.55 -10.74
CA TYR A 103 3.21 7.20 -12.02
C TYR A 103 3.85 8.61 -12.02
N GLU A 104 3.58 9.41 -10.99
CA GLU A 104 4.17 10.74 -10.86
C GLU A 104 5.69 10.68 -10.70
N MET A 105 6.21 9.71 -9.96
CA MET A 105 7.65 9.53 -9.79
C MET A 105 8.33 9.14 -11.10
N ASN A 106 7.64 8.46 -11.99
CA ASN A 106 8.16 8.14 -13.32
C ASN A 106 8.16 9.37 -14.24
N GLN A 107 7.27 10.33 -13.99
CA GLN A 107 7.20 11.57 -14.79
C GLN A 107 8.22 12.61 -14.31
N GLN A 108 8.36 12.78 -13.00
CA GLN A 108 9.33 13.69 -12.41
C GLN A 108 10.27 12.88 -11.50
N VAL A 109 11.53 12.79 -11.88
CA VAL A 109 12.49 11.90 -11.22
C VAL A 109 12.65 12.23 -9.73
N THR A 110 12.63 13.52 -9.38
CA THR A 110 12.73 13.98 -8.00
C THR A 110 11.60 14.97 -7.70
N PHE A 111 11.24 15.05 -6.42
CA PHE A 111 10.24 15.98 -5.90
C PHE A 111 10.92 17.05 -5.06
N SER A 112 10.33 18.24 -5.00
CA SER A 112 10.79 19.25 -4.05
C SER A 112 10.55 18.79 -2.62
N VAL A 113 11.27 19.38 -1.68
CA VAL A 113 11.05 19.14 -0.24
C VAL A 113 9.61 19.50 0.13
N ARG A 114 9.10 20.60 -0.36
CA ARG A 114 7.73 21.05 -0.07
C ARG A 114 6.68 20.03 -0.54
N GLU A 115 6.79 19.55 -1.76
CA GLU A 115 5.85 18.57 -2.31
C GLU A 115 5.97 17.23 -1.59
N THR A 116 7.21 16.80 -1.30
CA THR A 116 7.45 15.57 -0.55
C THR A 116 6.80 15.63 0.82
N LEU A 117 7.01 16.72 1.57
CA LEU A 117 6.43 16.86 2.91
C LEU A 117 4.92 16.96 2.88
N ARG A 118 4.34 17.57 1.84
CA ARG A 118 2.89 17.59 1.68
C ARG A 118 2.33 16.18 1.53
N ILE A 119 2.89 15.41 0.62
CA ILE A 119 2.44 14.03 0.36
C ILE A 119 2.66 13.15 1.58
N VAL A 120 3.83 13.25 2.20
CA VAL A 120 4.15 12.51 3.43
C VAL A 120 3.19 12.87 4.55
N GLY A 121 2.93 14.16 4.75
CA GLY A 121 2.01 14.63 5.79
C GLY A 121 0.60 14.11 5.63
N GLU A 122 0.08 14.12 4.39
CA GLU A 122 -1.26 13.57 4.10
C GLU A 122 -1.28 12.06 4.29
N THR A 123 -0.22 11.35 3.90
CA THR A 123 -0.08 9.91 4.12
C THR A 123 -0.09 9.59 5.61
N LEU A 124 0.66 10.34 6.40
CA LEU A 124 0.71 10.14 7.85
C LEU A 124 -0.62 10.43 8.52
N ASP A 125 -1.37 11.43 8.04
CA ASP A 125 -2.73 11.70 8.52
C ASP A 125 -3.63 10.48 8.34
N GLY A 126 -3.65 9.90 7.14
CA GLY A 126 -4.41 8.68 6.87
C GLY A 126 -3.95 7.51 7.74
N LEU A 127 -2.65 7.30 7.84
CA LEU A 127 -2.10 6.24 8.68
C LEU A 127 -2.46 6.41 10.15
N ALA A 128 -2.46 7.65 10.66
CA ALA A 128 -2.83 7.91 12.05
C ALA A 128 -4.26 7.45 12.34
N SER A 129 -5.21 7.72 11.42
CA SER A 129 -6.59 7.23 11.56
C SER A 129 -6.65 5.71 11.57
N ALA A 130 -5.94 5.06 10.67
CA ALA A 130 -5.92 3.59 10.58
C ALA A 130 -5.32 2.98 11.84
N HIS A 131 -4.19 3.51 12.31
CA HIS A 131 -3.52 3.00 13.50
C HIS A 131 -4.37 3.16 14.76
N ARG A 132 -5.09 4.28 14.90
CA ARG A 132 -6.03 4.48 16.01
C ARG A 132 -7.16 3.45 16.00
N ALA A 133 -7.54 2.98 14.82
CA ALA A 133 -8.56 1.94 14.66
C ALA A 133 -7.97 0.52 14.77
N GLY A 134 -6.68 0.39 15.07
CA GLY A 134 -6.00 -0.90 15.21
C GLY A 134 -5.61 -1.54 13.88
N VAL A 135 -5.59 -0.79 12.78
CA VAL A 135 -5.26 -1.30 11.44
C VAL A 135 -3.88 -0.81 11.05
N VAL A 136 -3.02 -1.76 10.69
CA VAL A 136 -1.68 -1.50 10.14
C VAL A 136 -1.72 -1.81 8.65
N HIS A 137 -1.15 -0.95 7.83
CA HIS A 137 -1.21 -1.10 6.37
C HIS A 137 -0.38 -2.29 5.89
N ARG A 138 0.89 -2.35 6.29
CA ARG A 138 1.89 -3.41 5.99
C ARG A 138 2.58 -3.31 4.63
N ASP A 139 2.04 -2.52 3.70
CA ASP A 139 2.57 -2.45 2.33
C ASP A 139 2.54 -1.02 1.79
N ILE A 140 3.04 -0.08 2.57
CA ILE A 140 3.17 1.31 2.11
C ILE A 140 4.28 1.38 1.07
N LYS A 141 3.92 1.83 -0.11
CA LYS A 141 4.81 2.04 -1.25
C LYS A 141 4.11 2.98 -2.24
N PRO A 142 4.85 3.58 -3.19
CA PRO A 142 4.26 4.56 -4.11
C PRO A 142 3.05 4.05 -4.89
N GLU A 143 3.01 2.78 -5.22
CA GLU A 143 1.89 2.18 -5.97
C GLU A 143 0.58 2.21 -5.16
N ASN A 144 0.67 2.25 -3.84
CA ASN A 144 -0.50 2.27 -2.94
C ASN A 144 -0.87 3.67 -2.45
N ILE A 145 -0.21 4.70 -2.94
CA ILE A 145 -0.52 6.10 -2.66
C ILE A 145 -1.16 6.69 -3.91
N LEU A 146 -2.48 6.89 -3.87
CA LEU A 146 -3.19 7.50 -4.99
C LEU A 146 -3.21 9.01 -4.79
N LEU A 147 -3.07 9.73 -5.90
CA LEU A 147 -3.20 11.18 -5.96
C LEU A 147 -4.45 11.46 -6.76
N ASN A 148 -5.47 12.02 -6.12
CA ASN A 148 -6.74 12.28 -6.77
C ASN A 148 -6.64 13.47 -7.74
N ASP A 149 -7.74 13.84 -8.37
CA ASP A 149 -7.78 14.92 -9.36
C ASP A 149 -7.42 16.30 -8.78
N ARG A 150 -7.44 16.45 -7.45
CA ARG A 150 -6.97 17.65 -6.75
C ARG A 150 -5.53 17.54 -6.25
N GLY A 151 -4.86 16.41 -6.53
CA GLY A 151 -3.50 16.14 -6.08
C GLY A 151 -3.39 15.69 -4.63
N HIS A 152 -4.50 15.38 -3.97
CA HIS A 152 -4.49 14.92 -2.58
C HIS A 152 -4.31 13.41 -2.49
N VAL A 153 -3.65 13.00 -1.40
CA VAL A 153 -3.33 11.59 -1.13
C VAL A 153 -4.57 10.82 -0.70
N GLN A 154 -4.74 9.64 -1.28
CA GLN A 154 -5.66 8.61 -0.79
C GLN A 154 -4.92 7.27 -0.78
N ILE A 155 -4.72 6.71 0.41
CA ILE A 155 -4.01 5.43 0.57
C ILE A 155 -4.97 4.29 0.21
N THR A 156 -4.51 3.36 -0.62
CA THR A 156 -5.28 2.19 -1.01
C THR A 156 -4.67 0.91 -0.48
N ASP A 157 -5.43 -0.18 -0.53
CA ASP A 157 -5.03 -1.53 -0.18
C ASP A 157 -4.74 -1.77 1.30
N PHE A 158 -5.43 -1.04 2.18
CA PHE A 158 -5.39 -1.32 3.62
C PHE A 158 -5.92 -2.71 3.92
N GLY A 159 -5.19 -3.45 4.76
CA GLY A 159 -5.63 -4.72 5.30
C GLY A 159 -5.49 -5.92 4.38
N LEU A 160 -5.37 -5.71 3.07
CA LEU A 160 -5.24 -6.82 2.11
C LEU A 160 -3.90 -7.53 2.24
N ALA A 161 -2.84 -6.78 2.54
CA ALA A 161 -1.50 -7.31 2.63
C ALA A 161 -1.34 -8.35 3.75
N LYS A 162 -2.17 -8.29 4.79
CA LYS A 162 -2.11 -9.27 5.90
C LYS A 162 -2.49 -10.66 5.45
N ALA A 163 -3.54 -10.81 4.65
CA ALA A 163 -3.96 -12.10 4.16
C ALA A 163 -3.03 -12.63 3.07
N VAL A 164 -2.45 -11.73 2.29
CA VAL A 164 -1.65 -12.05 1.11
C VAL A 164 -0.16 -12.18 1.45
N SER A 165 0.34 -11.42 2.44
CA SER A 165 1.78 -11.36 2.74
C SER A 165 2.35 -12.71 3.16
N GLN A 166 1.60 -13.53 3.90
CA GLN A 166 2.07 -14.85 4.31
C GLN A 166 2.24 -15.79 3.13
N ALA A 167 1.32 -15.75 2.16
CA ALA A 167 1.44 -16.54 0.95
C ALA A 167 2.58 -16.05 0.06
N THR A 168 2.82 -14.75 0.03
CA THR A 168 3.86 -14.14 -0.82
C THR A 168 5.25 -14.29 -0.22
N LEU A 169 5.39 -14.20 1.12
CA LEU A 169 6.68 -14.40 1.80
C LEU A 169 7.14 -15.85 1.75
N SER A 170 6.21 -16.79 1.69
CA SER A 170 6.54 -18.21 1.60
C SER A 170 6.80 -18.65 0.16
N SER A 171 6.43 -17.86 -0.84
CA SER A 171 6.76 -18.13 -2.24
C SER A 171 8.01 -17.35 -2.61
N THR A 172 8.82 -17.93 -3.50
CA THR A 172 10.00 -17.26 -4.07
C THR A 172 9.64 -16.02 -4.89
N GLY A 173 8.38 -15.61 -4.87
CA GLY A 173 7.83 -14.56 -5.72
C GLY A 173 7.71 -13.19 -5.08
N MET A 174 8.38 -12.93 -3.94
CA MET A 174 8.42 -11.57 -3.41
C MET A 174 9.07 -10.66 -4.46
N LEU A 175 8.30 -9.67 -4.92
CA LEU A 175 8.80 -8.74 -5.91
C LEU A 175 9.87 -7.84 -5.29
N LEU A 176 10.93 -7.63 -6.04
CA LEU A 176 12.03 -6.75 -5.64
C LEU A 176 11.52 -5.36 -5.23
N GLY A 177 10.51 -4.86 -5.94
CA GLY A 177 9.91 -3.56 -5.66
C GLY A 177 9.25 -3.46 -4.28
N THR A 178 8.57 -4.53 -3.82
CA THR A 178 7.95 -4.56 -2.49
C THR A 178 9.02 -4.63 -1.39
N ALA A 179 10.08 -5.43 -1.61
CA ALA A 179 11.17 -5.58 -0.66
C ALA A 179 11.90 -4.26 -0.38
N ALA A 180 11.84 -3.31 -1.30
CA ALA A 180 12.51 -2.02 -1.14
C ALA A 180 11.97 -1.18 0.02
N TYR A 181 10.73 -1.45 0.48
CA TYR A 181 10.03 -0.64 1.48
C TYR A 181 9.78 -1.36 2.81
N LEU A 182 10.17 -2.63 2.93
CA LEU A 182 9.87 -3.44 4.11
C LEU A 182 10.69 -3.03 5.33
N ALA A 183 10.01 -2.90 6.47
CA ALA A 183 10.67 -2.63 7.74
C ALA A 183 11.45 -3.86 8.23
N PRO A 184 12.59 -3.66 8.94
CA PRO A 184 13.41 -4.77 9.43
C PRO A 184 12.66 -5.78 10.29
N GLU A 185 11.79 -5.33 11.20
CA GLU A 185 11.04 -6.22 12.10
C GLU A 185 10.02 -7.06 11.34
N MET A 186 9.48 -6.55 10.23
CA MET A 186 8.58 -7.30 9.36
C MET A 186 9.31 -8.46 8.69
N ILE A 187 10.57 -8.22 8.31
CA ILE A 187 11.43 -9.22 7.69
C ILE A 187 11.87 -10.26 8.69
N GLN A 188 12.37 -9.82 9.86
CA GLN A 188 12.97 -10.73 10.87
C GLN A 188 11.94 -11.51 11.66
N HIS A 189 10.81 -10.86 12.00
CA HIS A 189 9.87 -11.40 12.97
C HIS A 189 8.44 -11.51 12.43
N ASN A 190 8.23 -11.19 11.17
CA ASN A 190 6.88 -11.10 10.57
C ASN A 190 5.94 -10.24 11.44
N GLN A 191 6.49 -9.20 12.06
CA GLN A 191 5.78 -8.35 12.99
C GLN A 191 5.41 -7.05 12.31
N ALA A 192 4.12 -6.89 12.03
CA ALA A 192 3.59 -5.65 11.48
C ALA A 192 3.21 -4.70 12.62
N THR A 193 3.75 -3.50 12.57
CA THR A 193 3.52 -2.46 13.58
C THR A 193 3.23 -1.13 12.90
N PRO A 194 2.57 -0.19 13.62
CA PRO A 194 2.47 1.18 13.13
C PRO A 194 3.83 1.78 12.76
N GLN A 195 4.86 1.50 13.56
CA GLN A 195 6.22 2.00 13.30
C GLN A 195 6.82 1.40 12.01
N GLY A 196 6.39 0.18 11.62
CA GLY A 196 6.77 -0.42 10.34
C GLY A 196 6.21 0.35 9.15
N ASP A 197 4.97 0.82 9.26
CA ASP A 197 4.39 1.71 8.25
C ASP A 197 5.18 3.01 8.15
N LEU A 198 5.61 3.56 9.29
CA LEU A 198 6.42 4.79 9.30
C LEU A 198 7.78 4.59 8.62
N TYR A 199 8.41 3.45 8.82
CA TYR A 199 9.65 3.12 8.12
C TYR A 199 9.44 3.15 6.60
N SER A 200 8.37 2.53 6.13
CA SER A 200 8.04 2.48 4.70
C SER A 200 7.76 3.88 4.14
N VAL A 201 7.07 4.73 4.90
CA VAL A 201 6.86 6.14 4.52
C VAL A 201 8.21 6.86 4.39
N GLY A 202 9.12 6.61 5.32
CA GLY A 202 10.47 7.19 5.29
C GLY A 202 11.26 6.79 4.05
N ILE A 203 11.21 5.51 3.69
CA ILE A 203 11.87 5.02 2.46
C ILE A 203 11.26 5.70 1.23
N MET A 204 9.93 5.80 1.19
CA MET A 204 9.23 6.46 0.09
C MET A 204 9.62 7.93 -0.03
N ALA A 205 9.68 8.66 1.09
CA ALA A 205 10.09 10.05 1.12
C ALA A 205 11.54 10.20 0.63
N TRP A 206 12.40 9.31 1.07
CA TRP A 206 13.81 9.26 0.63
C TRP A 206 13.89 9.12 -0.89
N GLU A 207 13.12 8.19 -1.43
CA GLU A 207 13.07 7.95 -2.88
C GLU A 207 12.55 9.19 -3.63
N MET A 208 11.51 9.85 -3.12
CA MET A 208 10.96 11.04 -3.75
C MET A 208 12.00 12.16 -3.87
N LEU A 209 12.82 12.33 -2.84
CA LEU A 209 13.85 13.37 -2.81
C LEU A 209 15.08 13.00 -3.64
N ALA A 210 15.49 11.73 -3.58
CA ALA A 210 16.73 11.27 -4.21
C ALA A 210 16.53 10.80 -5.65
N GLY A 211 15.34 10.43 -6.04
CA GLY A 211 15.04 9.83 -7.35
C GLY A 211 15.38 8.34 -7.44
N LYS A 212 15.74 7.73 -6.33
CA LYS A 212 16.07 6.30 -6.24
C LYS A 212 15.85 5.83 -4.81
N VAL A 213 15.63 4.52 -4.60
CA VAL A 213 15.54 3.95 -3.27
C VAL A 213 16.94 3.89 -2.61
N PRO A 214 16.99 3.93 -1.24
CA PRO A 214 18.29 3.95 -0.55
C PRO A 214 19.05 2.64 -0.65
N PHE A 215 18.36 1.51 -0.77
CA PHE A 215 18.97 0.19 -0.93
C PHE A 215 18.53 -0.45 -2.24
N THR A 216 19.51 -0.95 -2.99
CA THR A 216 19.28 -1.72 -4.22
C THR A 216 20.05 -3.02 -4.16
N ALA A 217 19.52 -4.04 -4.85
CA ALA A 217 20.15 -5.34 -4.94
C ALA A 217 19.63 -6.07 -6.18
N ASP A 218 20.35 -7.12 -6.61
CA ASP A 218 19.95 -7.91 -7.78
C ASP A 218 18.80 -8.87 -7.49
N ASN A 219 18.55 -9.15 -6.19
CA ASN A 219 17.49 -10.07 -5.79
C ASN A 219 16.87 -9.63 -4.46
N PRO A 220 15.62 -10.07 -4.15
CA PRO A 220 14.96 -9.67 -2.92
C PRO A 220 15.66 -10.09 -1.65
N VAL A 221 16.33 -11.25 -1.63
CA VAL A 221 17.01 -11.77 -0.43
C VAL A 221 18.11 -10.82 0.00
N THR A 222 18.95 -10.36 -0.93
CA THR A 222 20.01 -9.39 -0.65
C THR A 222 19.42 -8.05 -0.19
N LEU A 223 18.34 -7.63 -0.81
CA LEU A 223 17.70 -6.35 -0.48
C LEU A 223 17.13 -6.37 0.94
N VAL A 224 16.42 -7.44 1.34
CA VAL A 224 15.89 -7.54 2.71
C VAL A 224 17.01 -7.64 3.72
N PHE A 225 18.12 -8.31 3.40
CA PHE A 225 19.30 -8.36 4.25
C PHE A 225 19.81 -6.95 4.57
N LYS A 226 19.85 -6.07 3.57
CA LYS A 226 20.29 -4.68 3.77
C LYS A 226 19.38 -3.93 4.73
N HIS A 227 18.06 -4.08 4.62
CA HIS A 227 17.13 -3.43 5.55
C HIS A 227 17.32 -3.89 7.00
N VAL A 228 17.69 -5.15 7.19
CA VAL A 228 17.87 -5.72 8.52
C VAL A 228 19.21 -5.30 9.14
N HIS A 229 20.27 -5.23 8.33
CA HIS A 229 21.64 -5.11 8.85
C HIS A 229 22.31 -3.77 8.60
N GLU A 230 21.76 -2.92 7.74
CA GLU A 230 22.37 -1.63 7.41
C GLU A 230 21.43 -0.50 7.80
N ASP A 231 22.03 0.61 8.22
CA ASP A 231 21.27 1.85 8.42
C ASP A 231 20.98 2.48 7.05
N VAL A 232 19.79 3.06 6.93
CA VAL A 232 19.44 3.82 5.72
C VAL A 232 20.44 5.00 5.61
N PRO A 233 21.09 5.19 4.46
CA PRO A 233 22.02 6.31 4.29
C PRO A 233 21.32 7.63 4.57
N ASP A 234 22.04 8.58 5.17
CA ASP A 234 21.49 9.91 5.39
C ASP A 234 21.12 10.52 4.03
N ILE A 235 19.96 11.18 3.98
CA ILE A 235 19.47 11.78 2.72
C ILE A 235 20.43 12.82 2.18
N THR A 236 21.27 13.43 3.03
CA THR A 236 22.29 14.39 2.58
C THR A 236 23.31 13.76 1.64
N THR A 237 23.49 12.45 1.67
CA THR A 237 24.36 11.75 0.71
C THR A 237 23.86 11.85 -0.72
N ALA A 238 22.53 11.90 -0.90
CA ALA A 238 21.89 12.01 -2.22
C ALA A 238 21.45 13.46 -2.51
N CYS A 239 21.14 14.23 -1.49
CA CYS A 239 20.64 15.60 -1.59
C CYS A 239 21.49 16.53 -0.72
N PRO A 240 22.72 16.86 -1.12
CA PRO A 240 23.55 17.79 -0.37
C PRO A 240 22.85 19.16 -0.24
N GLY A 241 22.89 19.74 0.93
CA GLY A 241 22.28 21.04 1.17
C GLY A 241 20.80 20.99 1.54
N ILE A 242 20.20 19.81 1.65
CA ILE A 242 18.83 19.68 2.13
C ILE A 242 18.72 20.21 3.58
N ASN A 243 17.58 20.76 3.96
CA ASN A 243 17.33 21.24 5.31
C ASN A 243 17.65 20.17 6.36
N ALA A 244 18.41 20.53 7.39
CA ALA A 244 18.83 19.59 8.43
C ALA A 244 17.65 18.97 9.17
N GLY A 245 16.56 19.71 9.36
CA GLY A 245 15.35 19.20 10.02
C GLY A 245 14.67 18.13 9.18
N VAL A 246 14.65 18.31 7.87
CA VAL A 246 14.11 17.30 6.94
C VAL A 246 14.95 16.03 7.00
N ALA A 247 16.28 16.17 6.94
CA ALA A 247 17.18 15.02 7.02
C ALA A 247 17.01 14.27 8.34
N ALA A 248 16.88 14.98 9.45
CA ALA A 248 16.66 14.38 10.78
C ALA A 248 15.32 13.64 10.85
N PHE A 249 14.27 14.21 10.26
CA PHE A 249 12.95 13.59 10.22
C PHE A 249 12.99 12.26 9.45
N LEU A 250 13.60 12.26 8.25
CA LEU A 250 13.72 11.04 7.47
C LEU A 250 14.57 9.99 8.20
N ALA A 251 15.67 10.40 8.82
CA ALA A 251 16.52 9.49 9.58
C ALA A 251 15.75 8.83 10.72
N ARG A 252 14.89 9.59 11.40
CA ARG A 252 14.08 9.06 12.48
C ARG A 252 13.02 8.08 11.98
N LEU A 253 12.33 8.38 10.87
CA LEU A 253 11.35 7.46 10.28
C LEU A 253 11.99 6.13 9.88
N THR A 254 13.19 6.18 9.34
CA THR A 254 13.88 5.01 8.79
C THR A 254 14.87 4.38 9.78
N ALA A 255 14.81 4.73 11.06
CA ALA A 255 15.65 4.12 12.09
C ALA A 255 15.43 2.61 12.08
N ARG A 256 16.51 1.85 12.17
CA ARG A 256 16.46 0.40 12.11
C ARG A 256 15.74 -0.19 13.32
N ALA A 257 15.94 0.37 14.50
CA ALA A 257 15.25 -0.03 15.71
C ALA A 257 13.88 0.62 15.80
N VAL A 258 12.85 -0.17 16.10
CA VAL A 258 11.46 0.29 16.21
C VAL A 258 11.32 1.42 17.23
N GLU A 259 11.98 1.28 18.38
CA GLU A 259 11.91 2.26 19.48
C GLU A 259 12.55 3.61 19.13
N ASP A 260 13.38 3.68 18.11
CA ASP A 260 14.04 4.92 17.69
C ASP A 260 13.20 5.71 16.67
N ARG A 261 12.10 5.14 16.21
CA ARG A 261 11.15 5.81 15.31
C ARG A 261 10.11 6.59 16.11
N PRO A 262 9.37 7.52 15.46
CA PRO A 262 8.18 8.07 16.11
C PRO A 262 7.23 6.94 16.51
N GLN A 263 6.56 7.07 17.65
CA GLN A 263 5.70 6.00 18.15
C GLN A 263 4.28 6.06 17.57
N ASP A 264 3.91 7.17 16.95
CA ASP A 264 2.67 7.34 16.22
C ASP A 264 2.88 8.17 14.94
N ALA A 265 1.91 8.08 14.05
CA ALA A 265 1.97 8.79 12.76
C ALA A 265 1.63 10.31 12.84
#